data_04cce4610286889383b5c29e82d37bf3
#
_entry.id   04cce4610286889383b5c29e82d37bf3
#
_cell.length_a   1.000
_cell.length_b   1.000
_cell.length_c   1.000
_cell.angle_alpha   90.00
_cell.angle_beta   90.00
_cell.angle_gamma   90.00
#
_symmetry.space_group_name_H-M   'P 1'
#
loop_
_entity.id
_entity.type
_entity.pdbx_description
1 polymer ?
#
loop_
_entity_poly.entity_id
_entity_poly.type
_entity_poly.pdbx_seq_one_letter_code
_entity_poly.pdbx_strand_id
1 'polypeptide(L)'
;AYFYFTYGQIHRVALLGILGAIVGYKGYGCTGTYPEFYEKLKDLKVSVVPRNSQGYIQKKVQMFNNTVGYASQELGGNLIVREQWLENPVWDIYILLDSREADKIAEMILDKKCVYIPYMGKNDHLADICAAKVVELDVVTCENVVLSCLYEKKDGKLGIADDEEEEYEDEEEVPEFKYEEKLPVGIDSHLNLYQYETFCFTNMKVTLKEKKIFKTEDRMLVFY
;
A
#
# COMPACT_ATOMS: atom_id res chain seq x y z
N ALA A 1 4.94 2.61 29.11
CA ALA A 1 4.13 1.83 28.16
C ALA A 1 4.46 2.29 26.74
N TYR A 2 4.78 1.36 25.88
CA TYR A 2 5.05 1.65 24.47
C TYR A 2 3.72 1.65 23.71
N PHE A 3 3.57 2.61 22.79
CA PHE A 3 2.42 2.69 21.90
C PHE A 3 2.92 2.67 20.45
N TYR A 4 2.50 1.65 19.69
CA TYR A 4 2.85 1.50 18.29
C TYR A 4 1.66 1.90 17.41
N PHE A 5 1.89 2.90 16.57
CA PHE A 5 0.90 3.36 15.59
C PHE A 5 1.02 2.55 14.30
N THR A 6 -0.08 2.42 13.57
CA THR A 6 -0.08 1.82 12.24
C THR A 6 -0.51 2.83 11.17
N TYR A 7 0.01 2.66 9.96
CA TYR A 7 -0.49 3.38 8.79
C TYR A 7 -1.90 2.92 8.46
N GLY A 8 -2.70 3.78 7.81
CA GLY A 8 -4.05 3.45 7.40
C GLY A 8 -4.10 2.65 6.10
N GLN A 9 -3.02 2.68 5.32
CA GLN A 9 -2.89 1.95 4.08
C GLN A 9 -1.60 1.14 4.04
N ILE A 10 -1.59 0.08 3.21
CA ILE A 10 -0.34 -0.61 2.91
C ILE A 10 0.58 0.34 2.15
N HIS A 11 1.73 0.63 2.70
CA HIS A 11 2.70 1.51 2.06
C HIS A 11 3.68 0.72 1.18
N ARG A 12 4.27 1.44 0.20
CA ARG A 12 5.13 0.84 -0.82
C ARG A 12 6.23 -0.05 -0.25
N VAL A 13 6.96 0.42 0.77
CA VAL A 13 8.09 -0.35 1.35
C VAL A 13 7.62 -1.65 2.00
N ALA A 14 6.47 -1.64 2.71
CA ALA A 14 5.90 -2.87 3.28
C ALA A 14 5.45 -3.85 2.18
N LEU A 15 4.82 -3.32 1.12
CA LEU A 15 4.43 -4.13 -0.03
C LEU A 15 5.63 -4.79 -0.71
N LEU A 16 6.72 -4.03 -0.96
CA LEU A 16 7.96 -4.60 -1.51
C LEU A 16 8.56 -5.67 -0.59
N GLY A 17 8.43 -5.51 0.73
CA GLY A 17 8.86 -6.52 1.71
C GLY A 17 8.04 -7.82 1.60
N ILE A 18 6.72 -7.72 1.44
CA ILE A 18 5.82 -8.86 1.20
C ILE A 18 6.20 -9.58 -0.10
N LEU A 19 6.34 -8.82 -1.19
CA LEU A 19 6.72 -9.37 -2.49
C LEU A 19 8.12 -9.99 -2.46
N GLY A 20 9.06 -9.37 -1.75
CA GLY A 20 10.40 -9.90 -1.50
C GLY A 20 10.38 -11.25 -0.74
N ALA A 21 9.51 -11.39 0.26
CA ALA A 21 9.33 -12.66 0.98
C ALA A 21 8.81 -13.76 0.06
N ILE A 22 7.87 -13.45 -0.82
CA ILE A 22 7.32 -14.40 -1.79
C ILE A 22 8.42 -14.97 -2.70
N VAL A 23 9.29 -14.09 -3.24
CA VAL A 23 10.37 -14.51 -4.16
C VAL A 23 11.66 -14.91 -3.46
N GLY A 24 11.72 -14.84 -2.12
CA GLY A 24 12.83 -15.32 -1.29
C GLY A 24 13.99 -14.36 -1.08
N TYR A 25 13.75 -13.03 -1.24
CA TYR A 25 14.79 -12.04 -0.96
C TYR A 25 14.93 -11.77 0.53
N LYS A 26 16.15 -11.53 0.96
CA LYS A 26 16.47 -11.27 2.37
C LYS A 26 15.97 -9.91 2.83
N GLY A 27 15.54 -9.86 4.10
CA GLY A 27 15.13 -8.64 4.78
C GLY A 27 16.31 -7.79 5.26
N TYR A 28 16.04 -6.99 6.30
CA TYR A 28 17.03 -6.12 6.92
C TYR A 28 18.19 -6.93 7.53
N GLY A 29 19.41 -6.47 7.27
CA GLY A 29 20.65 -7.05 7.79
C GLY A 29 21.55 -5.97 8.39
N CYS A 30 22.63 -5.60 7.70
CA CYS A 30 23.58 -4.58 8.16
C CYS A 30 23.09 -3.17 7.84
N THR A 31 23.47 -2.19 8.67
CA THR A 31 23.30 -0.76 8.37
C THR A 31 24.23 -0.33 7.23
N GLY A 32 23.84 0.69 6.46
CA GLY A 32 24.65 1.24 5.37
C GLY A 32 24.52 0.52 4.03
N THR A 33 23.65 -0.49 3.95
CA THR A 33 23.29 -1.16 2.70
C THR A 33 21.78 -1.36 2.63
N TYR A 34 21.21 -1.31 1.43
CA TYR A 34 19.82 -1.68 1.28
C TYR A 34 19.58 -3.15 1.60
N PRO A 35 18.43 -3.48 2.22
CA PRO A 35 17.97 -4.87 2.28
C PRO A 35 17.84 -5.44 0.86
N GLU A 36 18.13 -6.73 0.67
CA GLU A 36 18.10 -7.35 -0.66
C GLU A 36 16.76 -7.17 -1.36
N PHE A 37 15.64 -7.34 -0.64
CA PHE A 37 14.31 -7.14 -1.21
C PHE A 37 14.14 -5.73 -1.77
N TYR A 38 14.63 -4.72 -1.06
CA TYR A 38 14.49 -3.33 -1.49
C TYR A 38 15.40 -3.03 -2.67
N GLU A 39 16.66 -3.46 -2.63
CA GLU A 39 17.60 -3.26 -3.75
C GLU A 39 17.10 -3.88 -5.05
N LYS A 40 16.45 -5.06 -4.96
CA LYS A 40 15.89 -5.76 -6.13
C LYS A 40 14.57 -5.19 -6.63
N LEU A 41 13.73 -4.67 -5.73
CA LEU A 41 12.35 -4.31 -6.02
C LEU A 41 12.08 -2.80 -5.95
N LYS A 42 13.07 -1.96 -5.64
CA LYS A 42 12.87 -0.51 -5.50
C LYS A 42 12.33 0.18 -6.75
N ASP A 43 12.56 -0.39 -7.93
CA ASP A 43 12.09 0.16 -9.22
C ASP A 43 10.77 -0.49 -9.69
N LEU A 44 10.22 -1.43 -8.91
CA LEU A 44 8.96 -2.09 -9.21
C LEU A 44 7.81 -1.08 -9.17
N LYS A 45 7.02 -1.02 -10.21
CA LYS A 45 5.86 -0.14 -10.31
C LYS A 45 4.62 -0.82 -9.78
N VAL A 46 4.05 -0.24 -8.74
CA VAL A 46 2.87 -0.76 -8.05
C VAL A 46 1.74 0.26 -8.03
N SER A 47 0.52 -0.22 -7.93
CA SER A 47 -0.67 0.59 -7.70
C SER A 47 -1.53 -0.09 -6.63
N VAL A 48 -2.03 0.68 -5.68
CA VAL A 48 -2.81 0.18 -4.54
C VAL A 48 -4.21 0.74 -4.60
N VAL A 49 -5.19 -0.15 -4.65
CA VAL A 49 -6.62 0.19 -4.65
C VAL A 49 -7.23 -0.21 -3.31
N PRO A 50 -7.58 0.74 -2.44
CA PRO A 50 -8.31 0.44 -1.22
C PRO A 50 -9.70 -0.12 -1.53
N ARG A 51 -10.09 -1.22 -0.87
CA ARG A 51 -11.42 -1.83 -1.04
C ARG A 51 -12.42 -1.38 0.02
N ASN A 52 -11.93 -0.80 1.09
CA ASN A 52 -12.77 -0.24 2.15
C ASN A 52 -13.42 1.06 1.70
N SER A 53 -14.65 1.32 2.19
CA SER A 53 -15.40 2.52 1.84
C SER A 53 -14.58 3.78 2.09
N GLN A 54 -14.56 4.67 1.11
CA GLN A 54 -13.82 5.95 1.14
C GLN A 54 -12.31 5.79 1.43
N GLY A 55 -11.74 4.58 1.25
CA GLY A 55 -10.34 4.28 1.59
C GLY A 55 -10.06 4.23 3.08
N TYR A 56 -11.07 4.34 3.94
CA TYR A 56 -10.87 4.32 5.38
C TYR A 56 -10.92 2.89 5.93
N ILE A 57 -9.86 2.49 6.63
CA ILE A 57 -9.78 1.22 7.36
C ILE A 57 -9.85 1.52 8.85
N GLN A 58 -10.81 0.91 9.53
CA GLN A 58 -10.97 1.10 10.97
C GLN A 58 -9.74 0.61 11.71
N LYS A 59 -9.31 1.39 12.73
CA LYS A 59 -8.18 1.03 13.59
C LYS A 59 -8.70 0.68 14.98
N LYS A 60 -8.20 -0.41 15.54
CA LYS A 60 -8.43 -0.76 16.96
C LYS A 60 -7.13 -0.76 17.73
N VAL A 61 -7.22 -0.46 19.02
CA VAL A 61 -6.09 -0.55 19.95
C VAL A 61 -6.12 -1.87 20.65
N GLN A 62 -5.08 -2.67 20.48
CA GLN A 62 -4.84 -3.88 21.25
C GLN A 62 -3.85 -3.60 22.37
N MET A 63 -4.12 -4.17 23.53
CA MET A 63 -3.24 -4.09 24.69
C MET A 63 -2.92 -5.48 25.18
N PHE A 64 -1.65 -5.78 25.31
CA PHE A 64 -1.19 -7.08 25.79
C PHE A 64 0.09 -6.95 26.61
N ASN A 65 0.34 -7.96 27.44
CA ASN A 65 1.57 -8.07 28.20
C ASN A 65 2.61 -8.85 27.39
N ASN A 66 3.76 -8.23 27.17
CA ASN A 66 4.92 -8.95 26.66
C ASN A 66 5.79 -9.37 27.85
N THR A 67 5.78 -10.65 28.15
CA THR A 67 6.53 -11.26 29.29
C THR A 67 7.79 -11.97 28.84
N VAL A 68 8.20 -11.82 27.57
CA VAL A 68 9.37 -12.47 26.98
C VAL A 68 10.60 -11.56 27.05
N GLY A 69 11.78 -12.12 27.23
CA GLY A 69 13.06 -11.40 27.26
C GLY A 69 13.32 -10.67 28.57
N TYR A 70 13.81 -9.44 28.50
CA TYR A 70 14.19 -8.66 29.69
C TYR A 70 13.02 -8.39 30.64
N ALA A 71 11.81 -8.23 30.12
CA ALA A 71 10.61 -7.99 30.93
C ALA A 71 10.27 -9.15 31.87
N SER A 72 10.70 -10.37 31.57
CA SER A 72 10.50 -11.56 32.41
C SER A 72 11.58 -11.76 33.49
N GLN A 73 12.67 -10.99 33.41
CA GLN A 73 13.82 -11.15 34.32
C GLN A 73 13.79 -10.19 35.50
N GLU A 74 12.99 -9.14 35.44
CA GLU A 74 12.83 -8.17 36.52
C GLU A 74 11.60 -8.51 37.40
N LEU A 75 11.76 -8.44 38.70
CA LEU A 75 10.68 -8.66 39.65
C LEU A 75 9.55 -7.63 39.45
N GLY A 76 8.38 -8.07 39.03
CA GLY A 76 7.27 -7.19 38.68
C GLY A 76 7.35 -6.58 37.29
N GLY A 77 8.32 -7.00 36.45
CA GLY A 77 8.53 -6.52 35.10
C GLY A 77 7.50 -7.05 34.10
N ASN A 78 6.39 -6.37 33.93
CA ASN A 78 5.46 -6.58 32.84
C ASN A 78 5.58 -5.45 31.84
N LEU A 79 6.02 -5.75 30.61
CA LEU A 79 5.98 -4.79 29.52
C LEU A 79 4.57 -4.75 28.93
N ILE A 80 3.82 -3.70 29.24
CA ILE A 80 2.51 -3.46 28.63
C ILE A 80 2.74 -2.78 27.28
N VAL A 81 2.33 -3.47 26.22
CA VAL A 81 2.40 -2.98 24.85
C VAL A 81 1.01 -2.58 24.40
N ARG A 82 0.88 -1.43 23.73
CA ARG A 82 -0.32 -0.96 23.07
C ARG A 82 -0.02 -0.80 21.59
N GLU A 83 -0.85 -1.38 20.74
CA GLU A 83 -0.68 -1.33 19.29
C GLU A 83 -1.97 -0.97 18.60
N GLN A 84 -1.88 -0.18 17.56
CA GLN A 84 -2.98 -0.01 16.62
C GLN A 84 -2.93 -1.10 15.56
N TRP A 85 -4.06 -1.74 15.32
CA TRP A 85 -4.26 -2.72 14.26
C TRP A 85 -5.32 -2.24 13.30
N LEU A 86 -5.15 -2.52 12.01
CA LEU A 86 -6.20 -2.33 11.02
C LEU A 86 -7.22 -3.46 11.16
N GLU A 87 -8.50 -3.13 11.07
CA GLU A 87 -9.59 -4.13 11.07
C GLU A 87 -9.98 -4.47 9.63
N ASN A 88 -9.85 -5.75 9.28
CA ASN A 88 -10.22 -6.27 7.96
C ASN A 88 -9.69 -5.44 6.78
N PRO A 89 -8.37 -5.16 6.73
CA PRO A 89 -7.80 -4.43 5.62
C PRO A 89 -7.86 -5.26 4.34
N VAL A 90 -8.33 -4.65 3.25
CA VAL A 90 -8.39 -5.28 1.93
C VAL A 90 -7.93 -4.30 0.87
N TRP A 91 -7.01 -4.76 0.02
CA TRP A 91 -6.51 -4.00 -1.13
C TRP A 91 -6.48 -4.87 -2.39
N ASP A 92 -6.74 -4.27 -3.54
CA ASP A 92 -6.28 -4.84 -4.80
C ASP A 92 -4.95 -4.20 -5.14
N ILE A 93 -3.94 -5.04 -5.34
CA ILE A 93 -2.59 -4.62 -5.66
C ILE A 93 -2.32 -4.92 -7.12
N TYR A 94 -1.96 -3.89 -7.87
CA TYR A 94 -1.51 -4.05 -9.25
C TYR A 94 0.00 -3.90 -9.32
N ILE A 95 0.63 -4.76 -10.10
CA ILE A 95 2.07 -4.76 -10.38
C ILE A 95 2.23 -4.69 -11.89
N LEU A 96 2.94 -3.68 -12.37
CA LEU A 96 3.21 -3.55 -13.79
C LEU A 96 4.27 -4.58 -14.20
N LEU A 97 3.93 -5.45 -15.17
CA LEU A 97 4.84 -6.49 -15.66
C LEU A 97 5.77 -5.92 -16.73
N ASP A 98 6.69 -5.06 -16.31
CA ASP A 98 7.65 -4.38 -17.18
C ASP A 98 9.12 -4.70 -16.83
N SER A 99 9.33 -5.69 -15.96
CA SER A 99 10.66 -6.09 -15.51
C SER A 99 10.72 -7.58 -15.17
N ARG A 100 11.94 -8.15 -15.21
CA ARG A 100 12.19 -9.55 -14.83
C ARG A 100 11.73 -9.86 -13.39
N GLU A 101 11.87 -8.89 -12.48
CA GLU A 101 11.45 -9.07 -11.09
C GLU A 101 9.92 -9.11 -10.98
N ALA A 102 9.22 -8.29 -11.77
CA ALA A 102 7.76 -8.33 -11.84
C ALA A 102 7.26 -9.67 -12.38
N ASP A 103 7.86 -10.18 -13.46
CA ASP A 103 7.52 -11.50 -14.05
C ASP A 103 7.71 -12.63 -13.03
N LYS A 104 8.85 -12.64 -12.31
CA LYS A 104 9.13 -13.64 -11.27
C LYS A 104 8.10 -13.59 -10.14
N ILE A 105 7.70 -12.39 -9.70
CA ILE A 105 6.66 -12.22 -8.69
C ILE A 105 5.32 -12.76 -9.20
N ALA A 106 4.95 -12.42 -10.44
CA ALA A 106 3.72 -12.88 -11.06
C ALA A 106 3.66 -14.41 -11.14
N GLU A 107 4.73 -15.06 -11.59
CA GLU A 107 4.84 -16.52 -11.64
C GLU A 107 4.60 -17.14 -10.26
N MET A 108 5.31 -16.66 -9.22
CA MET A 108 5.18 -17.20 -7.87
C MET A 108 3.77 -17.04 -7.31
N ILE A 109 3.14 -15.86 -7.51
CA ILE A 109 1.80 -15.59 -6.99
C ILE A 109 0.74 -16.42 -7.74
N LEU A 110 0.81 -16.50 -9.07
CA LEU A 110 -0.13 -17.27 -9.88
C LEU A 110 -0.04 -18.77 -9.56
N ASP A 111 1.15 -19.28 -9.31
CA ASP A 111 1.40 -20.65 -8.89
C ASP A 111 1.08 -20.91 -7.41
N LYS A 112 0.65 -19.87 -6.67
CA LYS A 112 0.41 -19.92 -5.20
C LYS A 112 1.62 -20.43 -4.41
N LYS A 113 2.82 -19.99 -4.80
CA LYS A 113 4.09 -20.35 -4.18
C LYS A 113 4.70 -19.15 -3.44
N CYS A 114 5.39 -19.41 -2.35
CA CYS A 114 6.24 -18.44 -1.68
C CYS A 114 7.46 -19.15 -1.07
N VAL A 115 8.59 -18.45 -1.00
CA VAL A 115 9.78 -18.95 -0.31
C VAL A 115 9.64 -18.73 1.19
N TYR A 116 9.20 -17.54 1.59
CA TYR A 116 8.88 -17.21 2.97
C TYR A 116 7.40 -16.83 3.06
N ILE A 117 6.72 -17.26 4.13
CA ILE A 117 5.33 -16.89 4.37
C ILE A 117 5.24 -15.37 4.52
N PRO A 118 4.51 -14.66 3.66
CA PRO A 118 4.39 -13.22 3.74
C PRO A 118 3.52 -12.79 4.91
N TYR A 119 3.88 -11.67 5.55
CA TYR A 119 3.11 -11.09 6.64
C TYR A 119 3.14 -9.55 6.59
N MET A 120 2.14 -8.93 7.20
CA MET A 120 1.96 -7.46 7.20
C MET A 120 2.53 -6.86 8.49
N GLY A 121 3.82 -6.55 8.48
CA GLY A 121 4.56 -5.91 9.58
C GLY A 121 4.98 -6.85 10.68
N LYS A 122 4.13 -7.78 11.12
CA LYS A 122 4.42 -8.78 12.17
C LYS A 122 4.00 -10.17 11.69
N ASN A 123 4.72 -11.18 12.16
CA ASN A 123 4.43 -12.59 11.85
C ASN A 123 3.06 -13.07 12.35
N ASP A 124 2.43 -12.34 13.28
CA ASP A 124 1.07 -12.60 13.75
C ASP A 124 0.00 -12.15 12.74
N HIS A 125 0.36 -11.35 11.75
CA HIS A 125 -0.51 -10.81 10.72
C HIS A 125 -0.14 -11.36 9.35
N LEU A 126 -0.46 -12.61 9.09
CA LEU A 126 -0.19 -13.23 7.81
C LEU A 126 -0.93 -12.49 6.67
N ALA A 127 -0.23 -12.31 5.55
CA ALA A 127 -0.85 -11.74 4.36
C ALA A 127 -1.63 -12.84 3.63
N ASP A 128 -2.93 -12.63 3.48
CA ASP A 128 -3.80 -13.53 2.72
C ASP A 128 -3.92 -13.01 1.28
N ILE A 129 -3.38 -13.77 0.32
CA ILE A 129 -3.46 -13.48 -1.11
C ILE A 129 -4.62 -14.29 -1.67
N CYS A 130 -5.83 -13.69 -1.67
CA CYS A 130 -7.07 -14.39 -2.00
C CYS A 130 -7.17 -14.78 -3.48
N ALA A 131 -6.75 -13.88 -4.39
CA ALA A 131 -6.85 -14.07 -5.83
C ALA A 131 -5.74 -13.34 -6.56
N ALA A 132 -5.31 -13.91 -7.68
CA ALA A 132 -4.36 -13.27 -8.59
C ALA A 132 -4.74 -13.61 -10.04
N LYS A 133 -4.61 -12.61 -10.91
CA LYS A 133 -4.79 -12.77 -12.37
C LYS A 133 -3.95 -11.75 -13.12
N VAL A 134 -3.57 -12.07 -14.35
CA VAL A 134 -3.01 -11.08 -15.28
C VAL A 134 -4.17 -10.34 -15.94
N VAL A 135 -4.04 -9.02 -16.05
CA VAL A 135 -4.99 -8.16 -16.74
C VAL A 135 -4.27 -7.28 -17.75
N GLU A 136 -4.93 -6.97 -18.84
CA GLU A 136 -4.43 -6.02 -19.82
C GLU A 136 -4.67 -4.59 -19.34
N LEU A 137 -3.76 -3.69 -19.70
CA LEU A 137 -3.80 -2.28 -19.35
C LEU A 137 -3.67 -1.44 -20.61
N ASP A 138 -4.63 -0.55 -20.81
CA ASP A 138 -4.56 0.49 -21.84
C ASP A 138 -3.97 1.77 -21.26
N VAL A 139 -3.05 2.40 -21.97
CA VAL A 139 -2.58 3.74 -21.61
C VAL A 139 -3.59 4.75 -22.15
N VAL A 140 -4.13 5.57 -21.24
CA VAL A 140 -5.10 6.59 -21.60
C VAL A 140 -4.56 7.99 -21.32
N THR A 141 -4.99 8.95 -22.15
CA THR A 141 -4.69 10.37 -21.96
C THR A 141 -6.01 11.07 -21.67
N CYS A 142 -6.20 11.48 -20.42
CA CYS A 142 -7.36 12.26 -20.00
C CYS A 142 -6.89 13.29 -18.98
N GLU A 143 -7.52 14.48 -19.03
CA GLU A 143 -7.13 15.59 -18.15
C GLU A 143 -7.79 15.48 -16.79
N ASN A 144 -9.07 15.13 -16.73
CA ASN A 144 -9.82 15.00 -15.49
C ASN A 144 -10.36 13.57 -15.35
N VAL A 145 -9.89 12.83 -14.34
CA VAL A 145 -10.21 11.41 -14.16
C VAL A 145 -10.46 11.10 -12.69
N VAL A 146 -11.44 10.23 -12.43
CA VAL A 146 -11.60 9.62 -11.11
C VAL A 146 -10.66 8.42 -11.03
N LEU A 147 -9.67 8.50 -10.14
CA LEU A 147 -8.70 7.43 -9.93
C LEU A 147 -9.26 6.37 -8.98
N SER A 148 -9.10 5.11 -9.33
CA SER A 148 -9.49 3.98 -8.49
C SER A 148 -8.45 3.61 -7.42
N CYS A 149 -7.29 4.26 -7.41
CA CYS A 149 -6.14 3.89 -6.58
C CYS A 149 -5.60 5.07 -5.77
N LEU A 150 -4.74 4.76 -4.81
CA LEU A 150 -3.91 5.77 -4.15
C LEU A 150 -2.98 6.44 -5.17
N TYR A 151 -2.80 7.75 -5.07
CA TYR A 151 -1.86 8.51 -5.89
C TYR A 151 -1.06 9.50 -5.03
N GLU A 152 0.15 9.83 -5.45
CA GLU A 152 0.98 10.83 -4.77
C GLU A 152 0.38 12.23 -4.97
N LYS A 153 0.10 12.94 -3.88
CA LYS A 153 -0.54 14.27 -3.88
C LYS A 153 0.21 15.30 -4.76
N LYS A 154 1.54 15.19 -4.80
CA LYS A 154 2.36 16.10 -5.62
C LYS A 154 2.09 15.99 -7.12
N ASP A 155 1.64 14.82 -7.58
CA ASP A 155 1.41 14.51 -8.99
C ASP A 155 -0.01 14.85 -9.44
N GLY A 156 -0.97 15.04 -8.50
CA GLY A 156 -2.37 15.28 -8.80
C GLY A 156 -2.90 16.58 -8.20
N LYS A 157 -3.77 17.25 -8.94
CA LYS A 157 -4.61 18.34 -8.45
C LYS A 157 -6.07 17.91 -8.57
N LEU A 158 -6.86 18.21 -7.56
CA LEU A 158 -8.32 18.08 -7.68
C LEU A 158 -8.80 18.98 -8.82
N GLY A 159 -9.58 18.42 -9.72
CA GLY A 159 -10.24 19.17 -10.78
C GLY A 159 -11.19 20.20 -10.16
N ILE A 160 -11.35 21.32 -10.84
CA ILE A 160 -12.45 22.24 -10.54
C ILE A 160 -13.71 21.51 -11.00
N ALA A 161 -14.75 21.46 -10.18
CA ALA A 161 -16.06 21.03 -10.64
C ALA A 161 -16.42 21.91 -11.83
N ASP A 162 -16.59 21.32 -13.00
CA ASP A 162 -17.17 22.04 -14.11
C ASP A 162 -18.62 22.30 -13.70
N ASP A 163 -19.01 23.59 -13.65
CA ASP A 163 -20.40 24.04 -13.36
C ASP A 163 -21.38 23.68 -14.49
N GLU A 164 -21.09 22.65 -15.28
CA GLU A 164 -22.06 22.09 -16.21
C GLU A 164 -23.02 21.23 -15.39
N GLU A 165 -24.20 21.76 -15.18
CA GLU A 165 -25.37 21.05 -14.65
C GLU A 165 -25.67 19.87 -15.59
N GLU A 166 -25.02 18.72 -15.38
CA GLU A 166 -25.51 17.46 -15.89
C GLU A 166 -26.79 17.15 -15.09
N GLU A 167 -27.96 17.20 -15.77
CA GLU A 167 -29.23 16.71 -15.22
C GLU A 167 -29.04 15.19 -14.92
N TYR A 168 -28.71 14.88 -13.67
CA TYR A 168 -28.64 13.50 -13.20
C TYR A 168 -30.07 13.03 -12.87
N GLU A 169 -30.54 12.02 -13.61
CA GLU A 169 -31.67 11.21 -13.21
C GLU A 169 -31.30 10.45 -11.93
N ASP A 170 -32.01 10.68 -10.83
CA ASP A 170 -32.18 9.91 -9.57
C ASP A 170 -31.20 8.76 -9.22
N GLU A 171 -29.91 8.87 -9.52
CA GLU A 171 -28.90 8.02 -8.90
C GLU A 171 -28.53 8.62 -7.53
N GLU A 172 -28.57 7.82 -6.46
CA GLU A 172 -28.14 8.25 -5.12
C GLU A 172 -26.73 8.87 -5.20
N GLU A 173 -26.63 10.18 -5.04
CA GLU A 173 -25.33 10.89 -5.05
C GLU A 173 -24.41 10.30 -4.00
N VAL A 174 -23.34 9.68 -4.45
CA VAL A 174 -22.27 9.22 -3.55
C VAL A 174 -21.54 10.47 -3.04
N PRO A 175 -21.56 10.75 -1.73
CA PRO A 175 -20.94 11.96 -1.21
C PRO A 175 -19.44 12.00 -1.56
N GLU A 176 -18.99 13.18 -1.94
CA GLU A 176 -17.57 13.42 -2.18
C GLU A 176 -16.74 13.12 -0.95
N PHE A 177 -15.62 12.45 -1.14
CA PHE A 177 -14.67 12.16 -0.08
C PHE A 177 -13.24 12.39 -0.53
N LYS A 178 -12.37 12.64 0.44
CA LYS A 178 -10.93 12.71 0.25
C LYS A 178 -10.23 12.06 1.45
N TYR A 179 -9.54 10.98 1.19
CA TYR A 179 -8.58 10.39 2.13
C TYR A 179 -7.18 10.91 1.81
N GLU A 180 -6.41 11.26 2.84
CA GLU A 180 -5.04 11.74 2.70
C GLU A 180 -4.17 11.20 3.84
N GLU A 181 -3.03 10.60 3.52
CA GLU A 181 -2.08 10.08 4.49
C GLU A 181 -0.65 10.19 3.99
N LYS A 182 0.29 10.45 4.93
CA LYS A 182 1.73 10.45 4.66
C LYS A 182 2.28 9.05 4.84
N LEU A 183 2.71 8.41 3.73
CA LEU A 183 3.13 7.01 3.68
C LEU A 183 4.60 6.87 3.28
N PRO A 184 5.31 5.83 3.78
CA PRO A 184 6.63 5.46 3.32
C PRO A 184 6.63 5.03 1.85
N VAL A 185 7.48 5.66 1.03
CA VAL A 185 7.66 5.34 -0.39
C VAL A 185 9.01 4.71 -0.69
N GLY A 186 9.98 4.95 0.17
CA GLY A 186 11.35 4.50 -0.02
C GLY A 186 12.11 4.39 1.29
N ILE A 187 13.36 3.96 1.17
CA ILE A 187 14.33 3.85 2.26
C ILE A 187 15.58 4.62 1.84
N ASP A 188 16.19 5.38 2.75
CA ASP A 188 17.50 5.99 2.49
C ASP A 188 18.62 4.94 2.57
N SER A 189 19.72 5.18 1.83
CA SER A 189 20.82 4.22 1.69
C SER A 189 21.77 4.16 2.88
N HIS A 190 21.70 5.10 3.82
CA HIS A 190 22.65 5.20 4.92
C HIS A 190 22.16 4.53 6.20
N LEU A 191 20.93 4.87 6.59
CA LEU A 191 20.36 4.44 7.87
C LEU A 191 19.14 3.53 7.70
N ASN A 192 18.72 3.29 6.46
CA ASN A 192 17.48 2.56 6.14
C ASN A 192 16.22 3.20 6.76
N LEU A 193 16.23 4.53 6.92
CA LEU A 193 15.08 5.29 7.39
C LEU A 193 14.08 5.48 6.26
N TYR A 194 12.80 5.54 6.60
CA TYR A 194 11.75 5.76 5.63
C TYR A 194 11.78 7.16 5.03
N GLN A 195 11.64 7.21 3.72
CA GLN A 195 11.31 8.41 2.96
C GLN A 195 9.80 8.43 2.75
N TYR A 196 9.19 9.60 2.87
CA TYR A 196 7.74 9.75 2.91
C TYR A 196 7.22 10.63 1.80
N GLU A 197 6.04 10.26 1.28
CA GLU A 197 5.21 11.10 0.42
C GLU A 197 3.77 11.11 0.93
N THR A 198 3.02 12.16 0.57
CA THR A 198 1.60 12.24 0.88
C THR A 198 0.80 11.57 -0.25
N PHE A 199 -0.02 10.61 0.11
CA PHE A 199 -0.94 9.93 -0.78
C PHE A 199 -2.37 10.41 -0.58
N CYS A 200 -3.13 10.42 -1.68
CA CYS A 200 -4.54 10.73 -1.70
C CYS A 200 -5.34 9.56 -2.31
N PHE A 201 -6.59 9.44 -1.87
CA PHE A 201 -7.62 8.62 -2.49
C PHE A 201 -8.94 9.37 -2.43
N THR A 202 -9.65 9.48 -3.55
CA THR A 202 -10.87 10.29 -3.66
C THR A 202 -11.75 9.78 -4.79
N ASN A 203 -13.07 10.05 -4.70
CA ASN A 203 -14.00 9.86 -5.81
C ASN A 203 -14.17 11.12 -6.69
N MET A 204 -13.48 12.20 -6.35
CA MET A 204 -13.46 13.43 -7.15
C MET A 204 -12.55 13.29 -8.37
N LYS A 205 -12.82 14.07 -9.42
CA LYS A 205 -11.95 14.16 -10.60
C LYS A 205 -10.59 14.77 -10.23
N VAL A 206 -9.53 14.17 -10.77
CA VAL A 206 -8.13 14.57 -10.53
C VAL A 206 -7.43 14.81 -11.86
N THR A 207 -6.71 15.91 -11.98
CA THR A 207 -5.78 16.17 -13.08
C THR A 207 -4.37 15.77 -12.67
N LEU A 208 -3.77 14.84 -13.39
CA LEU A 208 -2.41 14.38 -13.12
C LEU A 208 -1.39 15.14 -13.96
N LYS A 209 -0.24 15.44 -13.35
CA LYS A 209 0.93 16.02 -14.01
C LYS A 209 1.87 14.91 -14.42
N GLU A 210 2.19 14.84 -15.71
CA GLU A 210 3.26 13.99 -16.27
C GLU A 210 3.20 12.49 -15.91
N LYS A 211 2.10 12.01 -15.32
CA LYS A 211 1.90 10.59 -15.01
C LYS A 211 1.03 9.93 -16.07
N LYS A 212 1.42 8.73 -16.47
CA LYS A 212 0.60 7.88 -17.33
C LYS A 212 -0.56 7.31 -16.51
N ILE A 213 -1.75 7.40 -17.07
CA ILE A 213 -2.95 6.77 -16.56
C ILE A 213 -3.14 5.46 -17.31
N PHE A 214 -3.43 4.41 -16.56
CA PHE A 214 -3.68 3.08 -17.10
C PHE A 214 -5.13 2.70 -16.80
N LYS A 215 -5.79 2.14 -17.78
CA LYS A 215 -7.18 1.68 -17.67
C LYS A 215 -7.23 0.17 -17.74
N THR A 216 -7.95 -0.44 -16.79
CA THR A 216 -8.49 -1.79 -16.91
C THR A 216 -9.94 -1.70 -17.38
N GLU A 217 -10.64 -2.83 -17.42
CA GLU A 217 -12.07 -2.91 -17.75
C GLU A 217 -12.92 -1.95 -16.88
N ASP A 218 -12.60 -1.83 -15.60
CA ASP A 218 -13.41 -1.15 -14.58
C ASP A 218 -12.65 -0.11 -13.73
N ARG A 219 -11.35 0.14 -14.00
CA ARG A 219 -10.52 0.99 -13.12
C ARG A 219 -9.55 1.89 -13.85
N MET A 220 -9.32 3.06 -13.26
CA MET A 220 -8.29 4.01 -13.65
C MET A 220 -7.16 3.97 -12.62
N LEU A 221 -5.96 3.66 -13.06
CA LEU A 221 -4.79 3.38 -12.21
C LEU A 221 -3.63 4.30 -12.55
N VAL A 222 -2.85 4.64 -11.52
CA VAL A 222 -1.50 5.20 -11.68
C VAL A 222 -0.52 4.34 -10.91
N PHE A 223 0.70 4.23 -11.42
CA PHE A 223 1.77 3.46 -10.80
C PHE A 223 2.85 4.38 -10.22
N TYR A 224 3.39 4.00 -9.07
CA TYR A 224 4.45 4.70 -8.34
C TYR A 224 5.53 3.75 -7.82
#